data_561ac47f82604d53c19ed50bdadc9917
#
_entry.id   561ac47f82604d53c19ed50bdadc9917
#
_cell.length_a   1.000
_cell.length_b   1.000
_cell.length_c   1.000
_cell.angle_alpha   90.00
_cell.angle_beta   90.00
_cell.angle_gamma   90.00
#
_symmetry.space_group_name_H-M   'P 1'
#
loop_
_entity.id
_entity.type
_entity.pdbx_description
1 polymer ?
#
loop_
_entity_poly.entity_id
_entity_poly.type
_entity_poly.pdbx_seq_one_letter_code
_entity_poly.pdbx_strand_id
1 'polypeptide(L)'
;MFRAKERASAMNIIVYAIPFFVLAIVLELFYGWIKQRNTYRLNDSISSLSLGVLSQGRRFVTLGIGAYVYHLITVYFSLPLMDASQWYTWVLAMVIYDFFYYWLHRMGHERTILWAAHVAHHQSEDYNLTTALRQTSTGFLLGWVFFIPMYLLGIPAEVVVTVGAINLVYQFWVHTEHVPKLGWYEWIFVTPSNHRVHHAQNDCYMDRNYGGLFILWDRLFGTFQEELEKEPAVFGIRGALKSWNPVKALTHVYVEMFQDSWHTAHWRDKIKVWFSRTGWRPADVAMRFPREKTDLSQFERYDPKVPPLVAIYGFFQLVFVALLLNLMQTNELAYWHGFAGWGVLLTTAVTTAFWLEGRPAEKNVNWEFLRLAAVLSILVVAGPSGDDVGNLLFATSYGAVNLSFLWFLSRKKHATGSVPAV
;
A
#
# COMPACT_ATOMS: atom_id res chain seq x y z
N MET A 1 -31.77 7.64 -1.22
CA MET A 1 -31.48 7.84 -2.64
C MET A 1 -30.35 8.86 -2.88
N PHE A 2 -30.25 9.96 -2.15
CA PHE A 2 -29.14 10.94 -2.22
C PHE A 2 -27.75 10.35 -1.88
N ARG A 3 -27.66 9.47 -0.87
CA ARG A 3 -26.39 8.88 -0.37
C ARG A 3 -25.62 7.96 -1.35
N ALA A 4 -26.30 7.38 -2.34
CA ALA A 4 -25.65 6.50 -3.32
C ALA A 4 -24.93 7.31 -4.42
N LYS A 5 -25.47 8.47 -4.81
CA LYS A 5 -24.89 9.33 -5.85
C LYS A 5 -23.59 10.02 -5.39
N GLU A 6 -23.49 10.41 -4.12
CA GLU A 6 -22.35 11.13 -3.55
C GLU A 6 -21.13 10.21 -3.34
N ARG A 7 -21.35 8.96 -2.88
CA ARG A 7 -20.29 7.94 -2.85
C ARG A 7 -19.72 7.61 -4.23
N ALA A 8 -20.54 7.76 -5.28
CA ALA A 8 -20.11 7.51 -6.65
C ALA A 8 -19.06 8.51 -7.15
N SER A 9 -19.06 9.79 -6.72
CA SER A 9 -18.23 10.84 -7.35
C SER A 9 -16.74 10.74 -6.97
N ALA A 10 -16.37 10.60 -5.71
CA ALA A 10 -14.96 10.56 -5.32
C ALA A 10 -14.30 9.20 -5.56
N MET A 11 -15.07 8.11 -5.47
CA MET A 11 -14.63 6.79 -5.88
C MET A 11 -14.40 6.73 -7.40
N ASN A 12 -15.12 7.54 -8.16
CA ASN A 12 -14.91 7.71 -9.59
C ASN A 12 -13.55 8.34 -9.93
N ILE A 13 -13.06 9.34 -9.16
CA ILE A 13 -11.76 9.98 -9.46
C ILE A 13 -10.62 8.96 -9.44
N ILE A 14 -10.53 8.12 -8.42
CA ILE A 14 -9.47 7.10 -8.33
C ILE A 14 -9.64 6.05 -9.43
N VAL A 15 -10.86 5.58 -9.67
CA VAL A 15 -11.15 4.60 -10.73
C VAL A 15 -10.78 5.16 -12.11
N TYR A 16 -11.11 6.42 -12.40
CA TYR A 16 -10.72 7.08 -13.64
C TYR A 16 -9.21 7.35 -13.73
N ALA A 17 -8.51 7.48 -12.61
CA ALA A 17 -7.06 7.65 -12.59
C ALA A 17 -6.29 6.34 -12.88
N ILE A 18 -6.87 5.14 -12.62
CA ILE A 18 -6.18 3.86 -12.81
C ILE A 18 -5.62 3.68 -14.24
N PRO A 19 -6.36 3.91 -15.34
CA PRO A 19 -5.80 3.79 -16.68
C PRO A 19 -4.60 4.71 -16.91
N PHE A 20 -4.64 5.93 -16.36
CA PHE A 20 -3.53 6.88 -16.44
C PHE A 20 -2.33 6.41 -15.60
N PHE A 21 -2.55 5.81 -14.45
CA PHE A 21 -1.48 5.20 -13.65
C PHE A 21 -0.80 4.06 -14.40
N VAL A 22 -1.57 3.16 -15.00
CA VAL A 22 -1.02 2.07 -15.81
C VAL A 22 -0.24 2.60 -17.00
N LEU A 23 -0.78 3.58 -17.72
CA LEU A 23 -0.08 4.23 -18.83
C LEU A 23 1.22 4.88 -18.37
N ALA A 24 1.21 5.62 -17.26
CA ALA A 24 2.40 6.29 -16.74
C ALA A 24 3.48 5.28 -16.30
N ILE A 25 3.11 4.15 -15.67
CA ILE A 25 4.03 3.05 -15.35
C ILE A 25 4.68 2.49 -16.64
N VAL A 26 3.89 2.24 -17.66
CA VAL A 26 4.43 1.74 -18.96
C VAL A 26 5.38 2.77 -19.58
N LEU A 27 5.02 4.05 -19.55
CA LEU A 27 5.87 5.13 -20.06
C LEU A 27 7.17 5.27 -19.24
N GLU A 28 7.12 5.14 -17.93
CA GLU A 28 8.31 5.17 -17.07
C GLU A 28 9.23 3.98 -17.36
N LEU A 29 8.68 2.77 -17.49
CA LEU A 29 9.43 1.58 -17.89
C LEU A 29 10.13 1.78 -19.24
N PHE A 30 9.40 2.29 -20.24
CA PHE A 30 9.93 2.56 -21.57
C PHE A 30 11.01 3.66 -21.55
N TYR A 31 10.80 4.73 -20.77
CA TYR A 31 11.80 5.78 -20.58
C TYR A 31 13.07 5.24 -19.90
N GLY A 32 12.92 4.43 -18.85
CA GLY A 32 14.05 3.78 -18.17
C GLY A 32 14.82 2.84 -19.11
N TRP A 33 14.12 2.12 -19.97
CA TRP A 33 14.76 1.28 -21.00
C TRP A 33 15.56 2.11 -22.01
N ILE A 34 15.00 3.22 -22.56
CA ILE A 34 15.70 4.13 -23.47
C ILE A 34 16.94 4.74 -22.79
N LYS A 35 16.81 5.15 -21.55
CA LYS A 35 17.89 5.78 -20.77
C LYS A 35 18.89 4.79 -20.17
N GLN A 36 18.67 3.48 -20.39
CA GLN A 36 19.48 2.40 -19.79
C GLN A 36 19.57 2.52 -18.25
N ARG A 37 18.53 3.08 -17.63
CA ARG A 37 18.36 3.25 -16.19
C ARG A 37 17.06 2.59 -15.74
N ASN A 38 17.12 1.29 -15.48
CA ASN A 38 15.96 0.56 -14.97
C ASN A 38 15.80 0.76 -13.46
N THR A 39 14.62 1.25 -13.06
CA THR A 39 14.22 1.45 -11.65
C THR A 39 13.23 0.39 -11.17
N TYR A 40 12.97 -0.65 -11.96
CA TYR A 40 11.98 -1.69 -11.69
C TYR A 40 12.61 -3.06 -11.49
N ARG A 41 12.23 -3.74 -10.41
CA ARG A 41 12.34 -5.17 -10.24
C ARG A 41 10.95 -5.78 -10.24
N LEU A 42 10.77 -6.85 -11.03
CA LEU A 42 9.44 -7.44 -11.24
C LEU A 42 8.80 -7.92 -9.93
N ASN A 43 9.58 -8.57 -9.06
CA ASN A 43 9.08 -9.10 -7.78
C ASN A 43 8.61 -7.99 -6.85
N ASP A 44 9.35 -6.88 -6.74
CA ASP A 44 8.96 -5.71 -5.96
C ASP A 44 7.71 -5.05 -6.53
N SER A 45 7.66 -4.87 -7.87
CA SER A 45 6.50 -4.29 -8.56
C SER A 45 5.23 -5.12 -8.36
N ILE A 46 5.32 -6.46 -8.47
CA ILE A 46 4.17 -7.35 -8.22
C ILE A 46 3.72 -7.22 -6.74
N SER A 47 4.66 -7.20 -5.78
CA SER A 47 4.35 -7.01 -4.37
C SER A 47 3.67 -5.65 -4.12
N SER A 48 4.20 -4.59 -4.68
CA SER A 48 3.68 -3.21 -4.55
C SER A 48 2.27 -3.08 -5.10
N LEU A 49 2.04 -3.56 -6.32
CA LEU A 49 0.72 -3.53 -6.97
C LEU A 49 -0.29 -4.45 -6.26
N SER A 50 0.14 -5.61 -5.74
CA SER A 50 -0.73 -6.50 -4.95
C SER A 50 -1.21 -5.83 -3.67
N LEU A 51 -0.34 -5.11 -2.95
CA LEU A 51 -0.73 -4.31 -1.79
C LEU A 51 -1.69 -3.17 -2.17
N GLY A 52 -1.50 -2.55 -3.34
CA GLY A 52 -2.42 -1.56 -3.90
C GLY A 52 -3.81 -2.15 -4.12
N VAL A 53 -3.89 -3.31 -4.78
CA VAL A 53 -5.17 -4.02 -5.01
C VAL A 53 -5.85 -4.36 -3.68
N LEU A 54 -5.11 -4.90 -2.71
CA LEU A 54 -5.64 -5.23 -1.38
C LEU A 54 -6.17 -4.00 -0.65
N SER A 55 -5.48 -2.86 -0.76
CA SER A 55 -5.90 -1.61 -0.15
C SER A 55 -7.21 -1.07 -0.72
N GLN A 56 -7.45 -1.23 -2.01
CA GLN A 56 -8.71 -0.87 -2.66
C GLN A 56 -9.85 -1.81 -2.27
N GLY A 57 -9.55 -3.08 -2.04
CA GLY A 57 -10.53 -4.09 -1.55
C GLY A 57 -10.93 -3.87 -0.09
N ARG A 58 -10.19 -3.07 0.69
CA ARG A 58 -10.47 -2.82 2.12
C ARG A 58 -11.90 -2.34 2.41
N ARG A 59 -12.56 -1.66 1.45
CA ARG A 59 -13.95 -1.21 1.62
C ARG A 59 -14.95 -2.32 1.98
N PHE A 60 -14.61 -3.57 1.61
CA PHE A 60 -15.42 -4.74 1.93
C PHE A 60 -15.19 -5.27 3.35
N VAL A 61 -14.10 -4.83 4.00
CA VAL A 61 -13.74 -5.24 5.37
C VAL A 61 -13.81 -4.09 6.37
N THR A 62 -13.90 -2.82 5.91
CA THR A 62 -13.97 -1.66 6.80
C THR A 62 -15.37 -1.45 7.34
N LEU A 63 -15.45 -1.06 8.61
CA LEU A 63 -16.72 -0.80 9.31
C LEU A 63 -17.30 0.61 9.01
N GLY A 64 -16.70 1.37 8.11
CA GLY A 64 -17.14 2.73 7.80
C GLY A 64 -17.01 3.72 8.97
N ILE A 65 -16.09 3.48 9.92
CA ILE A 65 -15.93 4.22 11.18
C ILE A 65 -15.83 5.73 10.91
N GLY A 66 -14.96 6.15 9.99
CA GLY A 66 -14.78 7.58 9.68
C GLY A 66 -16.05 8.25 9.16
N ALA A 67 -16.82 7.56 8.32
CA ALA A 67 -18.08 8.07 7.81
C ALA A 67 -19.18 8.14 8.90
N TYR A 68 -19.17 7.17 9.81
CA TYR A 68 -20.08 7.15 10.95
C TYR A 68 -19.77 8.30 11.91
N VAL A 69 -18.50 8.53 12.23
CA VAL A 69 -18.06 9.65 13.07
C VAL A 69 -18.40 10.99 12.44
N TYR A 70 -18.17 11.15 11.12
CA TYR A 70 -18.62 12.34 10.38
C TYR A 70 -20.13 12.56 10.54
N HIS A 71 -20.92 11.53 10.36
CA HIS A 71 -22.38 11.60 10.53
C HIS A 71 -22.78 12.04 11.96
N LEU A 72 -22.16 11.44 12.98
CA LEU A 72 -22.43 11.83 14.36
C LEU A 72 -22.09 13.30 14.63
N ILE A 73 -20.94 13.77 14.17
CA ILE A 73 -20.51 15.16 14.35
C ILE A 73 -21.52 16.11 13.69
N THR A 74 -21.89 15.87 12.45
CA THR A 74 -22.83 16.74 11.72
C THR A 74 -24.23 16.76 12.31
N VAL A 75 -24.73 15.63 12.83
CA VAL A 75 -26.05 15.51 13.44
C VAL A 75 -26.07 16.12 14.85
N TYR A 76 -25.13 15.73 15.72
CA TYR A 76 -25.15 16.17 17.12
C TYR A 76 -24.78 17.64 17.29
N PHE A 77 -23.87 18.16 16.49
CA PHE A 77 -23.47 19.57 16.58
C PHE A 77 -24.32 20.48 15.70
N SER A 78 -25.21 19.92 14.88
CA SER A 78 -26.08 20.68 13.96
C SER A 78 -25.33 21.78 13.20
N LEU A 79 -24.12 21.44 12.71
CA LEU A 79 -23.23 22.41 12.10
C LEU A 79 -23.77 22.89 10.75
N PRO A 80 -23.76 24.22 10.49
CA PRO A 80 -23.99 24.70 9.15
C PRO A 80 -22.87 24.20 8.22
N LEU A 81 -23.27 23.52 7.14
CA LEU A 81 -22.30 23.07 6.15
C LEU A 81 -21.90 24.23 5.22
N MET A 82 -20.64 24.26 4.83
CA MET A 82 -20.15 25.16 3.79
C MET A 82 -20.81 24.84 2.46
N ASP A 83 -21.05 25.86 1.66
CA ASP A 83 -21.68 25.66 0.34
C ASP A 83 -20.69 25.07 -0.66
N ALA A 84 -20.91 23.81 -1.05
CA ALA A 84 -20.10 23.09 -2.02
C ALA A 84 -20.21 23.65 -3.46
N SER A 85 -21.17 24.54 -3.76
CA SER A 85 -21.26 25.22 -5.05
C SER A 85 -20.22 26.33 -5.21
N GLN A 86 -19.64 26.79 -4.10
CA GLN A 86 -18.67 27.87 -4.09
C GLN A 86 -17.24 27.36 -4.30
N TRP A 87 -16.54 27.95 -5.24
CA TRP A 87 -15.15 27.53 -5.57
C TRP A 87 -14.18 27.65 -4.38
N TYR A 88 -14.33 28.68 -3.52
CA TYR A 88 -13.47 28.89 -2.36
C TYR A 88 -13.61 27.78 -1.30
N THR A 89 -14.78 27.13 -1.22
CA THR A 89 -14.95 25.94 -0.35
C THR A 89 -13.97 24.83 -0.73
N TRP A 90 -13.77 24.59 -2.01
CA TRP A 90 -12.85 23.58 -2.52
C TRP A 90 -11.38 23.94 -2.29
N VAL A 91 -11.00 25.20 -2.54
CA VAL A 91 -9.64 25.68 -2.30
C VAL A 91 -9.30 25.62 -0.82
N LEU A 92 -10.18 26.13 0.05
CA LEU A 92 -9.99 26.07 1.49
C LEU A 92 -9.93 24.65 2.01
N ALA A 93 -10.85 23.78 1.55
CA ALA A 93 -10.85 22.37 1.92
C ALA A 93 -9.58 21.66 1.50
N MET A 94 -9.01 21.95 0.30
CA MET A 94 -7.75 21.38 -0.15
C MET A 94 -6.58 21.77 0.75
N VAL A 95 -6.47 23.06 1.09
CA VAL A 95 -5.40 23.55 1.97
C VAL A 95 -5.50 22.94 3.37
N ILE A 96 -6.72 22.92 3.93
CA ILE A 96 -6.97 22.36 5.27
C ILE A 96 -6.75 20.83 5.26
N TYR A 97 -7.22 20.14 4.20
CA TYR A 97 -7.00 18.71 4.06
C TYR A 97 -5.50 18.37 4.05
N ASP A 98 -4.73 19.07 3.23
CA ASP A 98 -3.29 18.82 3.09
C ASP A 98 -2.53 19.17 4.38
N PHE A 99 -2.98 20.18 5.14
CA PHE A 99 -2.46 20.48 6.47
C PHE A 99 -2.67 19.30 7.44
N PHE A 100 -3.88 18.74 7.52
CA PHE A 100 -4.14 17.60 8.39
C PHE A 100 -3.52 16.31 7.86
N TYR A 101 -3.39 16.18 6.54
CA TYR A 101 -2.62 15.10 5.93
C TYR A 101 -1.15 15.15 6.35
N TYR A 102 -0.52 16.33 6.37
CA TYR A 102 0.85 16.50 6.87
C TYR A 102 0.99 15.97 8.31
N TRP A 103 0.06 16.32 9.20
CA TRP A 103 0.10 15.83 10.58
C TRP A 103 -0.17 14.33 10.69
N LEU A 104 -1.12 13.79 9.93
CA LEU A 104 -1.35 12.35 9.85
C LEU A 104 -0.08 11.64 9.38
N HIS A 105 0.55 12.12 8.34
CA HIS A 105 1.74 11.54 7.73
C HIS A 105 2.95 11.62 8.67
N ARG A 106 3.19 12.78 9.27
CA ARG A 106 4.23 12.99 10.28
C ARG A 106 4.03 12.05 11.48
N MET A 107 2.84 11.97 12.04
CA MET A 107 2.54 11.04 13.12
C MET A 107 2.62 9.59 12.66
N GLY A 108 2.32 9.31 11.40
CA GLY A 108 2.54 8.02 10.74
C GLY A 108 3.97 7.54 10.81
N HIS A 109 4.94 8.45 10.80
CA HIS A 109 6.36 8.14 10.97
C HIS A 109 6.81 8.18 12.44
N GLU A 110 6.35 9.18 13.19
CA GLU A 110 6.86 9.44 14.54
C GLU A 110 6.18 8.62 15.65
N ARG A 111 5.08 7.88 15.38
CA ARG A 111 4.33 7.10 16.36
C ARG A 111 4.16 5.64 15.96
N THR A 112 4.58 4.72 16.82
CA THR A 112 4.69 3.29 16.48
C THR A 112 3.40 2.69 15.95
N ILE A 113 2.23 2.97 16.56
CA ILE A 113 0.94 2.43 16.09
C ILE A 113 0.52 2.98 14.72
N LEU A 114 0.84 4.25 14.44
CA LEU A 114 0.55 4.88 13.15
C LEU A 114 1.57 4.45 12.10
N TRP A 115 2.84 4.26 12.50
CA TRP A 115 3.86 3.67 11.65
C TRP A 115 3.47 2.24 11.22
N ALA A 116 2.97 1.42 12.13
CA ALA A 116 2.46 0.09 11.81
C ALA A 116 1.38 0.12 10.70
N ALA A 117 0.58 1.19 10.66
CA ALA A 117 -0.42 1.41 9.62
C ALA A 117 0.16 2.08 8.34
N HIS A 118 1.41 2.54 8.34
CA HIS A 118 2.02 3.27 7.23
C HIS A 118 3.24 2.56 6.61
N VAL A 119 3.96 1.79 7.40
CA VAL A 119 5.23 1.14 7.03
C VAL A 119 5.20 0.37 5.72
N ALA A 120 4.06 -0.28 5.38
CA ALA A 120 3.93 -1.04 4.15
C ALA A 120 4.24 -0.21 2.89
N HIS A 121 3.96 1.09 2.93
CA HIS A 121 4.24 2.04 1.85
C HIS A 121 5.76 2.24 1.65
N HIS A 122 6.53 2.27 2.72
CA HIS A 122 7.99 2.50 2.71
C HIS A 122 8.84 1.26 2.51
N GLN A 123 8.25 0.04 2.46
CA GLN A 123 9.01 -1.21 2.40
C GLN A 123 9.64 -1.52 1.05
N SER A 124 9.19 -0.88 -0.05
CA SER A 124 9.81 -1.06 -1.36
C SER A 124 11.25 -0.53 -1.32
N GLU A 125 12.16 -1.36 -1.80
CA GLU A 125 13.58 -0.99 -1.97
C GLU A 125 13.86 -0.44 -3.38
N ASP A 126 12.83 -0.38 -4.22
CA ASP A 126 12.79 0.35 -5.47
C ASP A 126 11.95 1.62 -5.31
N TYR A 127 12.22 2.61 -6.15
CA TYR A 127 11.44 3.85 -6.16
C TYR A 127 11.01 4.18 -7.58
N ASN A 128 9.75 3.89 -7.87
CA ASN A 128 9.12 4.03 -9.18
C ASN A 128 7.60 4.16 -9.01
N LEU A 129 6.87 4.36 -10.09
CA LEU A 129 5.43 4.58 -10.03
C LEU A 129 4.63 3.38 -9.47
N THR A 130 5.17 2.15 -9.44
CA THR A 130 4.51 1.04 -8.72
C THR A 130 4.63 1.19 -7.21
N THR A 131 5.69 1.83 -6.71
CA THR A 131 5.87 2.15 -5.28
C THR A 131 4.78 3.09 -4.79
N ALA A 132 4.32 4.05 -5.61
CA ALA A 132 3.18 4.90 -5.29
C ALA A 132 1.90 4.11 -4.97
N LEU A 133 1.72 2.99 -5.66
CA LEU A 133 0.55 2.13 -5.51
C LEU A 133 0.70 1.10 -4.38
N ARG A 134 1.86 1.03 -3.72
CA ARG A 134 2.11 0.21 -2.55
C ARG A 134 1.42 0.84 -1.33
N GLN A 135 0.18 0.45 -1.07
CA GLN A 135 -0.67 1.08 -0.08
C GLN A 135 -0.99 0.14 1.10
N THR A 136 -1.19 0.75 2.26
CA THR A 136 -1.61 0.03 3.46
C THR A 136 -3.10 -0.31 3.45
N SER A 137 -3.48 -1.41 4.12
CA SER A 137 -4.88 -1.76 4.34
C SER A 137 -5.37 -1.43 5.75
N THR A 138 -4.52 -0.94 6.68
CA THR A 138 -4.85 -0.72 8.10
C THR A 138 -5.00 0.75 8.49
N GLY A 139 -4.62 1.69 7.61
CA GLY A 139 -4.69 3.14 7.88
C GLY A 139 -6.09 3.67 8.25
N PHE A 140 -7.15 2.96 7.88
CA PHE A 140 -8.54 3.32 8.25
C PHE A 140 -8.84 3.26 9.75
N LEU A 141 -8.03 2.53 10.52
CA LEU A 141 -8.29 2.35 11.96
C LEU A 141 -8.19 3.66 12.73
N LEU A 142 -7.20 4.49 12.44
CA LEU A 142 -6.91 5.71 13.19
C LEU A 142 -6.80 6.98 12.31
N GLY A 143 -6.63 6.85 10.99
CA GLY A 143 -6.41 7.99 10.10
C GLY A 143 -7.52 9.04 10.10
N TRP A 144 -8.78 8.62 10.28
CA TRP A 144 -9.95 9.50 10.32
C TRP A 144 -9.90 10.53 11.47
N VAL A 145 -9.20 10.22 12.57
CA VAL A 145 -9.09 11.11 13.74
C VAL A 145 -8.49 12.46 13.36
N PHE A 146 -7.53 12.48 12.43
CA PHE A 146 -6.87 13.70 11.99
C PHE A 146 -7.78 14.61 11.17
N PHE A 147 -8.84 14.09 10.58
CA PHE A 147 -9.79 14.85 9.75
C PHE A 147 -11.04 15.33 10.52
N ILE A 148 -11.16 14.99 11.81
CA ILE A 148 -12.24 15.51 12.68
C ILE A 148 -12.37 17.04 12.61
N PRO A 149 -11.26 17.83 12.64
CA PRO A 149 -11.38 19.29 12.56
C PRO A 149 -12.05 19.78 11.26
N MET A 150 -11.86 19.09 10.13
CA MET A 150 -12.59 19.44 8.89
C MET A 150 -14.09 19.24 9.05
N TYR A 151 -14.49 18.21 9.76
CA TYR A 151 -15.92 17.94 10.05
C TYR A 151 -16.50 19.02 10.95
N LEU A 152 -15.76 19.46 11.97
CA LEU A 152 -16.14 20.54 12.88
C LEU A 152 -16.19 21.92 12.19
N LEU A 153 -15.44 22.11 11.11
CA LEU A 153 -15.50 23.33 10.29
C LEU A 153 -16.68 23.31 9.30
N GLY A 154 -17.49 22.26 9.30
CA GLY A 154 -18.66 22.15 8.42
C GLY A 154 -18.31 21.90 6.95
N ILE A 155 -17.11 21.36 6.64
CA ILE A 155 -16.77 21.01 5.26
C ILE A 155 -17.61 19.79 4.85
N PRO A 156 -18.36 19.86 3.71
CA PRO A 156 -19.21 18.77 3.26
C PRO A 156 -18.42 17.47 2.99
N ALA A 157 -19.03 16.32 3.26
CA ALA A 157 -18.38 15.01 3.10
C ALA A 157 -17.87 14.77 1.67
N GLU A 158 -18.66 15.15 0.67
CA GLU A 158 -18.26 15.04 -0.74
C GLU A 158 -17.01 15.87 -1.07
N VAL A 159 -16.88 17.05 -0.45
CA VAL A 159 -15.70 17.92 -0.62
C VAL A 159 -14.48 17.26 0.04
N VAL A 160 -14.61 16.79 1.31
CA VAL A 160 -13.52 16.13 2.04
C VAL A 160 -13.00 14.90 1.27
N VAL A 161 -13.91 14.06 0.79
CA VAL A 161 -13.55 12.83 0.06
C VAL A 161 -12.92 13.15 -1.29
N THR A 162 -13.42 14.17 -1.98
CA THR A 162 -12.90 14.58 -3.30
C THR A 162 -11.52 15.20 -3.21
N VAL A 163 -11.30 16.16 -2.27
CA VAL A 163 -9.96 16.76 -2.09
C VAL A 163 -8.95 15.72 -1.61
N GLY A 164 -9.39 14.74 -0.80
CA GLY A 164 -8.56 13.61 -0.40
C GLY A 164 -8.17 12.73 -1.58
N ALA A 165 -9.08 12.47 -2.51
CA ALA A 165 -8.79 11.72 -3.73
C ALA A 165 -7.82 12.49 -4.65
N ILE A 166 -7.99 13.81 -4.81
CA ILE A 166 -7.09 14.67 -5.59
C ILE A 166 -5.69 14.68 -4.96
N ASN A 167 -5.59 14.81 -3.64
CA ASN A 167 -4.31 14.76 -2.91
C ASN A 167 -3.60 13.42 -3.14
N LEU A 168 -4.33 12.30 -3.07
CA LEU A 168 -3.77 10.96 -3.33
C LEU A 168 -3.32 10.79 -4.79
N VAL A 169 -4.10 11.28 -5.78
CA VAL A 169 -3.73 11.23 -7.20
C VAL A 169 -2.49 12.08 -7.46
N TYR A 170 -2.39 13.25 -6.84
CA TYR A 170 -1.17 14.07 -6.93
C TYR A 170 0.06 13.30 -6.44
N GLN A 171 -0.04 12.57 -5.35
CA GLN A 171 1.09 11.84 -4.78
C GLN A 171 1.58 10.68 -5.66
N PHE A 172 0.85 10.28 -6.68
CA PHE A 172 1.30 9.21 -7.58
C PHE A 172 2.56 9.58 -8.36
N TRP A 173 2.58 10.74 -9.02
CA TRP A 173 3.67 11.13 -9.91
C TRP A 173 4.98 11.47 -9.19
N VAL A 174 4.93 11.75 -7.89
CA VAL A 174 6.14 12.07 -7.11
C VAL A 174 7.01 10.84 -6.83
N HIS A 175 6.52 9.63 -7.09
CA HIS A 175 7.24 8.37 -6.88
C HIS A 175 8.04 7.95 -8.12
N THR A 176 9.04 8.74 -8.50
CA THR A 176 9.92 8.40 -9.61
C THR A 176 11.35 8.89 -9.39
N GLU A 177 12.32 8.12 -9.87
CA GLU A 177 13.74 8.53 -9.91
C GLU A 177 14.10 9.30 -11.17
N HIS A 178 13.19 9.40 -12.15
CA HIS A 178 13.50 9.98 -13.47
C HIS A 178 13.28 11.47 -13.55
N VAL A 179 12.57 12.09 -12.60
CA VAL A 179 12.34 13.53 -12.57
C VAL A 179 13.38 14.18 -11.65
N PRO A 180 14.20 15.10 -12.17
CA PRO A 180 15.18 15.84 -11.38
C PRO A 180 14.52 16.88 -10.47
N LYS A 181 15.33 17.65 -9.73
CA LYS A 181 14.87 18.82 -8.98
C LYS A 181 14.17 19.83 -9.92
N LEU A 182 13.04 20.37 -9.47
CA LEU A 182 12.20 21.30 -10.23
C LEU A 182 12.33 22.76 -9.81
N GLY A 183 13.39 23.10 -9.10
CA GLY A 183 13.77 24.48 -8.77
C GLY A 183 12.71 25.18 -7.90
N TRP A 184 12.18 26.33 -8.37
CA TRP A 184 11.24 27.15 -7.60
C TRP A 184 9.93 26.43 -7.24
N TYR A 185 9.50 25.44 -8.04
CA TYR A 185 8.29 24.65 -7.79
C TYR A 185 8.37 23.89 -6.45
N GLU A 186 9.58 23.46 -6.06
CA GLU A 186 9.88 22.78 -4.80
C GLU A 186 9.82 23.68 -3.55
N TRP A 187 9.56 24.98 -3.73
CA TRP A 187 9.31 25.86 -2.61
C TRP A 187 7.88 25.73 -2.08
N ILE A 188 6.95 25.36 -2.93
CA ILE A 188 5.52 25.32 -2.63
C ILE A 188 4.98 23.88 -2.66
N PHE A 189 5.31 23.12 -3.71
CA PHE A 189 4.73 21.80 -3.96
C PHE A 189 5.73 20.68 -3.70
N VAL A 190 5.20 19.53 -3.25
CA VAL A 190 5.99 18.29 -3.14
C VAL A 190 6.34 17.80 -4.54
N THR A 191 7.61 17.44 -4.75
CA THR A 191 8.15 16.94 -6.02
C THR A 191 8.76 15.56 -5.84
N PRO A 192 9.13 14.86 -6.93
CA PRO A 192 9.87 13.61 -6.81
C PRO A 192 11.16 13.74 -5.97
N SER A 193 11.90 14.84 -6.10
CA SER A 193 13.10 15.07 -5.28
C SER A 193 12.78 15.15 -3.78
N ASN A 194 11.73 15.91 -3.40
CA ASN A 194 11.32 15.99 -2.00
C ASN A 194 10.86 14.63 -1.47
N HIS A 195 10.16 13.84 -2.30
CA HIS A 195 9.57 12.60 -1.89
C HIS A 195 10.56 11.42 -1.90
N ARG A 196 11.63 11.47 -2.72
CA ARG A 196 12.78 10.57 -2.61
C ARG A 196 13.46 10.69 -1.25
N VAL A 197 13.64 11.92 -0.75
CA VAL A 197 14.14 12.15 0.61
C VAL A 197 13.23 11.52 1.65
N HIS A 198 11.92 11.67 1.50
CA HIS A 198 10.93 11.11 2.41
C HIS A 198 10.99 9.57 2.47
N HIS A 199 11.16 8.89 1.34
CA HIS A 199 11.25 7.43 1.26
C HIS A 199 12.62 6.85 1.58
N ALA A 200 13.64 7.71 1.75
CA ALA A 200 15.00 7.25 1.99
C ALA A 200 15.26 6.92 3.47
N GLN A 201 16.04 5.87 3.68
CA GLN A 201 16.45 5.42 5.02
C GLN A 201 17.83 5.95 5.46
N ASN A 202 18.44 6.87 4.69
CA ASN A 202 19.68 7.56 5.05
C ASN A 202 19.48 8.38 6.34
N ASP A 203 20.50 8.48 7.19
CA ASP A 203 20.38 9.17 8.49
C ASP A 203 19.95 10.64 8.34
N CYS A 204 20.45 11.36 7.32
CA CYS A 204 20.10 12.76 7.07
C CYS A 204 18.67 12.95 6.55
N TYR A 205 18.05 11.91 5.99
CA TYR A 205 16.72 11.93 5.38
C TYR A 205 15.62 11.34 6.28
N MET A 206 16.01 10.67 7.37
CA MET A 206 15.05 10.06 8.28
C MET A 206 14.11 11.11 8.88
N ASP A 207 12.81 10.79 8.86
CA ASP A 207 11.77 11.65 9.43
C ASP A 207 11.72 13.04 8.80
N ARG A 208 11.80 13.13 7.46
CA ARG A 208 11.76 14.38 6.68
C ARG A 208 10.65 14.35 5.61
N ASN A 209 10.23 15.54 5.18
CA ASN A 209 9.38 15.82 4.02
C ASN A 209 8.03 15.06 4.04
N TYR A 210 7.18 15.37 5.00
CA TYR A 210 5.87 14.70 5.19
C TYR A 210 4.73 15.29 4.35
N GLY A 211 4.94 16.40 3.64
CA GLY A 211 3.90 17.04 2.82
C GLY A 211 3.27 16.09 1.79
N GLY A 212 1.97 16.22 1.54
CA GLY A 212 1.27 15.49 0.48
C GLY A 212 1.27 16.25 -0.84
N LEU A 213 0.64 17.43 -0.86
CA LEU A 213 0.61 18.34 -1.99
C LEU A 213 1.58 19.52 -1.77
N PHE A 214 1.59 20.11 -0.56
CA PHE A 214 2.39 21.29 -0.24
C PHE A 214 3.58 20.93 0.65
N ILE A 215 4.80 21.23 0.20
CA ILE A 215 6.03 21.16 0.99
C ILE A 215 6.14 22.30 2.01
N LEU A 216 5.25 23.28 1.93
CA LEU A 216 5.20 24.44 2.82
C LEU A 216 5.08 24.03 4.30
N TRP A 217 4.36 22.96 4.61
CA TRP A 217 4.21 22.48 5.98
C TRP A 217 5.54 22.00 6.54
N ASP A 218 6.33 21.29 5.75
CA ASP A 218 7.66 20.83 6.17
C ASP A 218 8.58 22.00 6.45
N ARG A 219 8.54 23.05 5.63
CA ARG A 219 9.31 24.28 5.84
C ARG A 219 8.84 25.01 7.10
N LEU A 220 7.53 25.11 7.31
CA LEU A 220 6.95 25.80 8.46
C LEU A 220 7.25 25.09 9.78
N PHE A 221 7.20 23.74 9.79
CA PHE A 221 7.37 22.94 11.01
C PHE A 221 8.78 22.32 11.15
N GLY A 222 9.75 22.73 10.31
CA GLY A 222 11.15 22.36 10.44
C GLY A 222 11.49 20.92 10.07
N THR A 223 10.65 20.25 9.27
CA THR A 223 10.87 18.89 8.79
C THR A 223 11.36 18.83 7.35
N PHE A 224 11.56 19.97 6.70
CA PHE A 224 12.09 20.04 5.35
C PHE A 224 13.56 19.62 5.29
N GLN A 225 13.89 18.79 4.29
CA GLN A 225 15.23 18.41 3.91
C GLN A 225 15.34 18.37 2.38
N GLU A 226 16.33 19.06 1.84
CA GLU A 226 16.65 19.00 0.42
C GLU A 226 17.36 17.67 0.08
N GLU A 227 17.10 17.12 -1.10
CA GLU A 227 17.87 15.99 -1.63
C GLU A 227 19.31 16.42 -1.94
N LEU A 228 20.28 15.72 -1.37
CA LEU A 228 21.70 16.06 -1.48
C LEU A 228 22.38 15.22 -2.56
N GLU A 229 23.11 15.83 -3.47
CA GLU A 229 23.86 15.11 -4.52
C GLU A 229 24.91 14.16 -3.94
N LYS A 230 25.48 14.51 -2.77
CA LYS A 230 26.52 13.74 -2.09
C LYS A 230 25.97 12.54 -1.31
N GLU A 231 24.65 12.47 -1.15
CA GLU A 231 23.97 11.46 -0.33
C GLU A 231 22.83 10.86 -1.12
N PRO A 232 23.10 9.94 -2.05
CA PRO A 232 22.05 9.28 -2.83
C PRO A 232 21.04 8.58 -1.94
N ALA A 233 19.76 8.71 -2.26
CA ALA A 233 18.69 8.08 -1.50
C ALA A 233 18.78 6.55 -1.57
N VAL A 234 18.77 5.90 -0.40
CA VAL A 234 18.66 4.45 -0.25
C VAL A 234 17.23 4.16 0.21
N PHE A 235 16.45 3.50 -0.64
CA PHE A 235 15.02 3.25 -0.38
C PHE A 235 14.80 2.00 0.47
N GLY A 236 13.63 1.93 1.12
CA GLY A 236 13.25 0.84 2.00
C GLY A 236 13.14 1.29 3.46
N ILE A 237 13.06 0.32 4.35
CA ILE A 237 12.96 0.55 5.80
C ILE A 237 14.18 -0.02 6.53
N ARG A 238 14.57 0.62 7.63
CA ARG A 238 15.54 0.04 8.56
C ARG A 238 14.98 -1.24 9.19
N GLY A 239 15.74 -2.33 9.12
CA GLY A 239 15.22 -3.66 9.40
C GLY A 239 14.37 -4.18 8.24
N ALA A 240 14.99 -4.27 7.05
CA ALA A 240 14.34 -4.69 5.80
C ALA A 240 13.40 -5.89 5.99
N LEU A 241 12.21 -5.80 5.39
CA LEU A 241 11.18 -6.85 5.51
C LEU A 241 11.63 -8.22 4.99
N LYS A 242 12.45 -8.23 3.94
CA LYS A 242 12.95 -9.43 3.25
C LYS A 242 11.85 -10.45 2.97
N SER A 243 10.74 -9.98 2.43
CA SER A 243 9.58 -10.80 2.08
C SER A 243 8.64 -10.07 1.12
N TRP A 244 8.03 -10.79 0.19
CA TRP A 244 6.97 -10.31 -0.69
C TRP A 244 5.57 -10.59 -0.14
N ASN A 245 5.46 -11.27 1.02
CA ASN A 245 4.20 -11.66 1.61
C ASN A 245 3.41 -10.44 2.13
N PRO A 246 2.21 -10.16 1.58
CA PRO A 246 1.43 -8.98 1.95
C PRO A 246 0.95 -9.02 3.41
N VAL A 247 0.69 -10.20 3.97
CA VAL A 247 0.32 -10.31 5.40
C VAL A 247 1.48 -9.87 6.26
N LYS A 248 2.70 -10.35 5.98
CA LYS A 248 3.90 -9.92 6.71
C LYS A 248 4.13 -8.43 6.53
N ALA A 249 3.98 -7.91 5.30
CA ALA A 249 4.12 -6.49 5.00
C ALA A 249 3.19 -5.60 5.85
N LEU A 250 1.94 -6.02 6.00
CA LEU A 250 0.91 -5.27 6.73
C LEU A 250 0.95 -5.47 8.24
N THR A 251 1.55 -6.54 8.76
CA THR A 251 1.39 -6.92 10.17
C THR A 251 2.67 -6.98 10.99
N HIS A 252 3.87 -6.98 10.39
CA HIS A 252 5.13 -7.24 11.12
C HIS A 252 5.35 -6.24 12.27
N VAL A 253 5.09 -4.94 12.07
CA VAL A 253 5.26 -3.94 13.15
C VAL A 253 4.23 -4.17 14.26
N TYR A 254 2.98 -4.52 13.94
CA TYR A 254 1.98 -4.88 14.96
C TYR A 254 2.42 -6.09 15.77
N VAL A 255 2.98 -7.12 15.10
CA VAL A 255 3.51 -8.32 15.77
C VAL A 255 4.68 -7.95 16.69
N GLU A 256 5.60 -7.11 16.23
CA GLU A 256 6.71 -6.62 17.03
C GLU A 256 6.25 -5.82 18.27
N MET A 257 5.27 -4.93 18.08
CA MET A 257 4.66 -4.19 19.19
C MET A 257 4.01 -5.13 20.22
N PHE A 258 3.27 -6.13 19.73
CA PHE A 258 2.66 -7.13 20.60
C PHE A 258 3.71 -7.93 21.37
N GLN A 259 4.78 -8.37 20.70
CA GLN A 259 5.88 -9.10 21.32
C GLN A 259 6.60 -8.26 22.39
N ASP A 260 6.94 -7.00 22.07
CA ASP A 260 7.58 -6.09 23.02
C ASP A 260 6.67 -5.81 24.24
N SER A 261 5.36 -5.62 23.99
CA SER A 261 4.35 -5.47 25.05
C SER A 261 4.22 -6.73 25.93
N TRP A 262 4.28 -7.90 25.30
CA TRP A 262 4.18 -9.19 26.01
C TRP A 262 5.38 -9.45 26.91
N HIS A 263 6.60 -9.21 26.38
CA HIS A 263 7.84 -9.59 27.05
C HIS A 263 8.33 -8.62 28.13
N THR A 264 7.88 -7.35 28.13
CA THR A 264 8.29 -6.41 29.17
C THR A 264 7.64 -6.76 30.52
N ALA A 265 8.45 -6.69 31.58
CA ALA A 265 7.98 -6.84 32.94
C ALA A 265 7.21 -5.60 33.46
N HIS A 266 7.41 -4.44 32.82
CA HIS A 266 6.88 -3.16 33.28
C HIS A 266 5.50 -2.87 32.68
N TRP A 267 4.46 -2.84 33.53
CA TRP A 267 3.08 -2.64 33.09
C TRP A 267 2.88 -1.34 32.28
N ARG A 268 3.52 -0.26 32.67
CA ARG A 268 3.45 1.01 31.94
C ARG A 268 4.04 0.90 30.53
N ASP A 269 5.09 0.13 30.36
CA ASP A 269 5.75 -0.04 29.07
C ASP A 269 4.93 -0.91 28.12
N LYS A 270 4.07 -1.81 28.63
CA LYS A 270 3.11 -2.57 27.83
C LYS A 270 2.18 -1.67 27.00
N ILE A 271 1.74 -0.56 27.61
CA ILE A 271 0.89 0.44 26.95
C ILE A 271 1.75 1.41 26.11
N LYS A 272 2.88 1.83 26.69
CA LYS A 272 3.76 2.82 26.07
C LYS A 272 4.32 2.37 24.72
N VAL A 273 4.59 1.07 24.49
CA VAL A 273 5.01 0.49 23.20
C VAL A 273 4.12 0.96 22.05
N TRP A 274 2.81 1.04 22.26
CA TRP A 274 1.84 1.36 21.20
C TRP A 274 1.85 2.82 20.76
N PHE A 275 2.17 3.74 21.70
CA PHE A 275 2.02 5.19 21.47
C PHE A 275 3.34 5.96 21.51
N SER A 276 4.45 5.28 21.76
CA SER A 276 5.77 5.89 21.77
C SER A 276 6.26 6.32 20.40
N ARG A 277 7.41 7.00 20.38
CA ARG A 277 8.11 7.26 19.12
C ARG A 277 8.48 5.96 18.45
N THR A 278 8.42 5.96 17.14
CA THR A 278 8.84 4.84 16.28
C THR A 278 10.25 4.39 16.66
N GLY A 279 10.45 3.08 16.77
CA GLY A 279 11.72 2.49 17.20
C GLY A 279 11.97 2.45 18.71
N TRP A 280 11.13 3.08 19.54
CA TRP A 280 11.26 2.95 21.00
C TRP A 280 10.87 1.54 21.47
N ARG A 281 11.67 0.97 22.35
CA ARG A 281 11.44 -0.34 22.98
C ARG A 281 11.66 -0.28 24.48
N PRO A 282 10.94 -1.10 25.28
CA PRO A 282 11.25 -1.26 26.69
C PRO A 282 12.71 -1.68 26.92
N ALA A 283 13.38 -1.09 27.88
CA ALA A 283 14.82 -1.33 28.12
C ALA A 283 15.13 -2.82 28.42
N ASP A 284 14.28 -3.46 29.23
CA ASP A 284 14.40 -4.88 29.58
C ASP A 284 14.23 -5.80 28.34
N VAL A 285 13.33 -5.45 27.43
CA VAL A 285 13.13 -6.18 26.18
C VAL A 285 14.29 -5.94 25.20
N ALA A 286 14.75 -4.67 25.08
CA ALA A 286 15.86 -4.34 24.19
C ALA A 286 17.17 -5.02 24.61
N MET A 287 17.42 -5.20 25.92
CA MET A 287 18.57 -5.94 26.42
C MET A 287 18.47 -7.46 26.16
N ARG A 288 17.25 -8.02 26.32
CA ARG A 288 17.04 -9.48 26.15
C ARG A 288 16.95 -9.90 24.70
N PHE A 289 16.45 -9.03 23.83
CA PHE A 289 16.22 -9.25 22.42
C PHE A 289 16.76 -8.07 21.61
N PRO A 290 18.10 -7.90 21.53
CA PRO A 290 18.71 -6.82 20.79
C PRO A 290 18.34 -6.92 19.31
N ARG A 291 18.12 -5.77 18.67
CA ARG A 291 17.97 -5.66 17.22
C ARG A 291 19.29 -5.20 16.61
N GLU A 292 19.66 -5.79 15.50
CA GLU A 292 20.83 -5.35 14.74
C GLU A 292 20.58 -3.95 14.18
N LYS A 293 21.61 -3.10 14.24
CA LYS A 293 21.57 -1.80 13.56
C LYS A 293 21.74 -2.03 12.06
N THR A 294 20.89 -1.39 11.29
CA THR A 294 21.03 -1.41 9.82
C THR A 294 22.28 -0.62 9.43
N ASP A 295 23.21 -1.28 8.74
CA ASP A 295 24.37 -0.67 8.12
C ASP A 295 24.08 -0.44 6.63
N LEU A 296 23.89 0.81 6.24
CA LEU A 296 23.58 1.15 4.85
C LEU A 296 24.78 0.99 3.91
N SER A 297 25.99 0.91 4.43
CA SER A 297 27.17 0.63 3.58
C SER A 297 27.19 -0.80 3.05
N GLN A 298 26.45 -1.70 3.71
CA GLN A 298 26.29 -3.11 3.31
C GLN A 298 24.86 -3.39 2.80
N PHE A 299 24.14 -2.34 2.39
CA PHE A 299 22.76 -2.50 1.94
C PHE A 299 22.71 -3.24 0.61
N GLU A 300 22.05 -4.39 0.63
CA GLU A 300 21.72 -5.18 -0.55
C GLU A 300 20.21 -5.31 -0.67
N ARG A 301 19.70 -5.04 -1.87
CA ARG A 301 18.27 -5.17 -2.17
C ARG A 301 17.83 -6.63 -2.08
N TYR A 302 16.74 -6.86 -1.39
CA TYR A 302 16.11 -8.20 -1.34
C TYR A 302 15.51 -8.56 -2.70
N ASP A 303 16.18 -9.45 -3.43
CA ASP A 303 15.77 -9.85 -4.78
C ASP A 303 16.04 -11.35 -5.04
N PRO A 304 15.27 -12.26 -4.41
CA PRO A 304 15.37 -13.68 -4.68
C PRO A 304 15.22 -13.96 -6.18
N LYS A 305 16.18 -14.67 -6.75
CA LYS A 305 16.12 -15.05 -8.17
C LYS A 305 15.12 -16.19 -8.35
N VAL A 306 14.19 -15.98 -9.24
CA VAL A 306 13.16 -16.96 -9.58
C VAL A 306 13.19 -17.29 -11.08
N PRO A 307 12.80 -18.52 -11.48
CA PRO A 307 12.70 -18.87 -12.89
C PRO A 307 11.75 -17.94 -13.65
N PRO A 308 12.01 -17.61 -14.92
CA PRO A 308 11.12 -16.73 -15.71
C PRO A 308 9.64 -17.16 -15.71
N LEU A 309 9.38 -18.48 -15.71
CA LEU A 309 8.01 -19.00 -15.65
C LEU A 309 7.30 -18.62 -14.34
N VAL A 310 8.02 -18.57 -13.21
CA VAL A 310 7.48 -18.13 -11.93
C VAL A 310 7.15 -16.63 -11.97
N ALA A 311 8.02 -15.84 -12.59
CA ALA A 311 7.79 -14.41 -12.77
C ALA A 311 6.53 -14.14 -13.66
N ILE A 312 6.38 -14.88 -14.76
CA ILE A 312 5.19 -14.81 -15.64
C ILE A 312 3.94 -15.24 -14.86
N TYR A 313 4.04 -16.30 -14.06
CA TYR A 313 2.93 -16.74 -13.21
C TYR A 313 2.53 -15.67 -12.19
N GLY A 314 3.51 -15.05 -11.52
CA GLY A 314 3.25 -13.95 -10.59
C GLY A 314 2.56 -12.76 -11.25
N PHE A 315 2.99 -12.39 -12.45
CA PHE A 315 2.34 -11.34 -13.24
C PHE A 315 0.90 -11.72 -13.63
N PHE A 316 0.67 -12.96 -14.06
CA PHE A 316 -0.68 -13.45 -14.35
C PHE A 316 -1.60 -13.37 -13.11
N GLN A 317 -1.09 -13.75 -11.94
CA GLN A 317 -1.87 -13.65 -10.68
C GLN A 317 -2.19 -12.18 -10.33
N LEU A 318 -1.25 -11.26 -10.56
CA LEU A 318 -1.50 -9.82 -10.37
C LEU A 318 -2.62 -9.32 -11.28
N VAL A 319 -2.59 -9.68 -12.57
CA VAL A 319 -3.65 -9.31 -13.52
C VAL A 319 -5.00 -9.89 -13.08
N PHE A 320 -5.02 -11.14 -12.66
CA PHE A 320 -6.23 -11.79 -12.14
C PHE A 320 -6.82 -11.05 -10.94
N VAL A 321 -6.01 -10.74 -9.92
CA VAL A 321 -6.53 -10.03 -8.73
C VAL A 321 -6.99 -8.61 -9.06
N ALA A 322 -6.37 -7.94 -10.02
CA ALA A 322 -6.80 -6.63 -10.48
C ALA A 322 -8.15 -6.69 -11.23
N LEU A 323 -8.32 -7.68 -12.11
CA LEU A 323 -9.59 -7.92 -12.80
C LEU A 323 -10.71 -8.30 -11.82
N LEU A 324 -10.42 -9.20 -10.86
CA LEU A 324 -11.38 -9.58 -9.84
C LEU A 324 -11.81 -8.37 -9.01
N LEU A 325 -10.86 -7.53 -8.57
CA LEU A 325 -11.18 -6.30 -7.86
C LEU A 325 -12.07 -5.38 -8.70
N ASN A 326 -11.77 -5.21 -9.99
CA ASN A 326 -12.59 -4.38 -10.89
C ASN A 326 -14.03 -4.92 -10.98
N LEU A 327 -14.21 -6.23 -11.16
CA LEU A 327 -15.53 -6.87 -11.17
C LEU A 327 -16.27 -6.68 -9.83
N MET A 328 -15.58 -6.83 -8.71
CA MET A 328 -16.14 -6.56 -7.38
C MET A 328 -16.54 -5.10 -7.16
N GLN A 329 -15.91 -4.17 -7.87
CA GLN A 329 -16.19 -2.74 -7.75
C GLN A 329 -17.31 -2.26 -8.67
N THR A 330 -17.50 -2.90 -9.81
CA THR A 330 -18.50 -2.54 -10.80
C THR A 330 -19.86 -3.18 -10.54
N ASN A 331 -19.90 -4.31 -9.81
CA ASN A 331 -21.13 -5.00 -9.48
C ASN A 331 -21.59 -4.71 -8.03
N GLU A 332 -22.89 -4.67 -7.81
CA GLU A 332 -23.48 -4.53 -6.48
C GLU A 332 -23.42 -5.86 -5.74
N LEU A 333 -22.32 -6.10 -5.02
CA LEU A 333 -22.13 -7.32 -4.24
C LEU A 333 -22.74 -7.19 -2.85
N ALA A 334 -23.39 -8.24 -2.37
CA ALA A 334 -23.70 -8.37 -0.96
C ALA A 334 -22.41 -8.35 -0.12
N TYR A 335 -22.47 -7.81 1.09
CA TYR A 335 -21.31 -7.62 1.97
C TYR A 335 -20.42 -8.89 2.09
N TRP A 336 -21.06 -10.04 2.29
CA TRP A 336 -20.33 -11.32 2.45
C TRP A 336 -19.64 -11.79 1.18
N HIS A 337 -20.19 -11.52 -0.01
CA HIS A 337 -19.53 -11.79 -1.29
C HIS A 337 -18.30 -10.88 -1.47
N GLY A 338 -18.42 -9.61 -1.09
CA GLY A 338 -17.29 -8.69 -1.10
C GLY A 338 -16.18 -9.11 -0.13
N PHE A 339 -16.55 -9.58 1.08
CA PHE A 339 -15.60 -10.10 2.06
C PHE A 339 -14.90 -11.37 1.56
N ALA A 340 -15.65 -12.32 1.02
CA ALA A 340 -15.11 -13.55 0.42
C ALA A 340 -14.18 -13.24 -0.75
N GLY A 341 -14.57 -12.33 -1.65
CA GLY A 341 -13.74 -11.85 -2.75
C GLY A 341 -12.43 -11.22 -2.26
N TRP A 342 -12.47 -10.38 -1.19
CA TRP A 342 -11.24 -9.86 -0.59
C TRP A 342 -10.33 -10.97 -0.05
N GLY A 343 -10.91 -12.01 0.55
CA GLY A 343 -10.18 -13.21 0.96
C GLY A 343 -9.48 -13.91 -0.22
N VAL A 344 -10.13 -13.97 -1.40
CA VAL A 344 -9.49 -14.47 -2.63
C VAL A 344 -8.32 -13.60 -3.06
N LEU A 345 -8.47 -12.27 -3.06
CA LEU A 345 -7.38 -11.36 -3.38
C LEU A 345 -6.17 -11.59 -2.44
N LEU A 346 -6.42 -11.66 -1.14
CA LEU A 346 -5.38 -11.84 -0.12
C LEU A 346 -4.66 -13.18 -0.27
N THR A 347 -5.40 -14.28 -0.35
CA THR A 347 -4.80 -15.63 -0.46
C THR A 347 -4.02 -15.80 -1.75
N THR A 348 -4.50 -15.24 -2.87
CA THR A 348 -3.77 -15.23 -4.14
C THR A 348 -2.46 -14.44 -4.04
N ALA A 349 -2.49 -13.25 -3.43
CA ALA A 349 -1.27 -12.45 -3.24
C ALA A 349 -0.26 -13.14 -2.31
N VAL A 350 -0.71 -13.83 -1.25
CA VAL A 350 0.14 -14.60 -0.32
C VAL A 350 0.82 -15.77 -1.03
N THR A 351 0.08 -16.58 -1.78
CA THR A 351 0.66 -17.75 -2.46
C THR A 351 1.58 -17.32 -3.61
N THR A 352 1.24 -16.24 -4.31
CA THR A 352 2.12 -15.62 -5.31
C THR A 352 3.45 -15.20 -4.68
N ALA A 353 3.41 -14.56 -3.50
CA ALA A 353 4.62 -14.18 -2.76
C ALA A 353 5.51 -15.39 -2.43
N PHE A 354 4.94 -16.54 -2.06
CA PHE A 354 5.72 -17.75 -1.80
C PHE A 354 6.53 -18.22 -3.02
N TRP A 355 5.96 -18.11 -4.22
CA TRP A 355 6.68 -18.40 -5.46
C TRP A 355 7.79 -17.38 -5.73
N LEU A 356 7.50 -16.09 -5.56
CA LEU A 356 8.46 -15.01 -5.79
C LEU A 356 9.58 -14.96 -4.74
N GLU A 357 9.39 -15.56 -3.57
CA GLU A 357 10.42 -15.78 -2.54
C GLU A 357 11.32 -16.99 -2.83
N GLY A 358 11.08 -17.70 -3.93
CA GLY A 358 11.88 -18.90 -4.29
C GLY A 358 11.65 -20.09 -3.37
N ARG A 359 10.51 -20.19 -2.69
CA ARG A 359 10.20 -21.34 -1.84
C ARG A 359 10.15 -22.64 -2.66
N PRO A 360 10.51 -23.80 -2.07
CA PRO A 360 10.49 -25.07 -2.77
C PRO A 360 9.14 -25.37 -3.41
N ALA A 361 9.15 -25.74 -4.69
CA ALA A 361 7.94 -26.00 -5.47
C ALA A 361 6.98 -27.01 -4.79
N GLU A 362 7.53 -28.02 -4.10
CA GLU A 362 6.76 -29.04 -3.36
C GLU A 362 5.82 -28.45 -2.32
N LYS A 363 6.31 -27.48 -1.56
CA LYS A 363 5.52 -26.80 -0.54
C LYS A 363 4.53 -25.82 -1.18
N ASN A 364 4.91 -25.15 -2.26
CA ASN A 364 4.07 -24.19 -2.93
C ASN A 364 2.89 -24.84 -3.67
N VAL A 365 3.14 -25.95 -4.36
CA VAL A 365 2.10 -26.66 -5.15
C VAL A 365 0.91 -27.06 -4.27
N ASN A 366 1.14 -27.59 -3.07
CA ASN A 366 0.05 -27.98 -2.17
C ASN A 366 -0.80 -26.76 -1.75
N TRP A 367 -0.14 -25.64 -1.40
CA TRP A 367 -0.84 -24.39 -1.08
C TRP A 367 -1.62 -23.84 -2.28
N GLU A 368 -1.06 -23.96 -3.48
CA GLU A 368 -1.74 -23.52 -4.70
C GLU A 368 -2.98 -24.36 -5.01
N PHE A 369 -2.95 -25.68 -4.83
CA PHE A 369 -4.16 -26.52 -5.00
C PHE A 369 -5.24 -26.16 -3.99
N LEU A 370 -4.89 -25.95 -2.72
CA LEU A 370 -5.83 -25.51 -1.69
C LEU A 370 -6.44 -24.15 -2.04
N ARG A 371 -5.60 -23.20 -2.42
CA ARG A 371 -6.04 -21.88 -2.86
C ARG A 371 -6.95 -22.00 -4.08
N LEU A 372 -6.52 -22.73 -5.10
CA LEU A 372 -7.28 -22.86 -6.34
C LEU A 372 -8.67 -23.47 -6.07
N ALA A 373 -8.75 -24.52 -5.27
CA ALA A 373 -10.01 -25.12 -4.88
C ALA A 373 -10.93 -24.11 -4.17
N ALA A 374 -10.40 -23.36 -3.19
CA ALA A 374 -11.16 -22.34 -2.48
C ALA A 374 -11.59 -21.19 -3.40
N VAL A 375 -10.69 -20.69 -4.24
CA VAL A 375 -10.99 -19.61 -5.20
C VAL A 375 -12.06 -20.03 -6.19
N LEU A 376 -11.94 -21.23 -6.80
CA LEU A 376 -12.92 -21.71 -7.75
C LEU A 376 -14.29 -21.89 -7.10
N SER A 377 -14.34 -22.43 -5.87
CA SER A 377 -15.59 -22.57 -5.11
C SER A 377 -16.24 -21.20 -4.87
N ILE A 378 -15.48 -20.20 -4.46
CA ILE A 378 -16.01 -18.85 -4.20
C ILE A 378 -16.46 -18.20 -5.51
N LEU A 379 -15.69 -18.32 -6.60
CA LEU A 379 -16.05 -17.72 -7.89
C LEU A 379 -17.33 -18.33 -8.47
N VAL A 380 -17.58 -19.61 -8.26
CA VAL A 380 -18.80 -20.28 -8.73
C VAL A 380 -20.01 -19.89 -7.86
N VAL A 381 -19.86 -19.88 -6.51
CA VAL A 381 -20.98 -19.68 -5.58
C VAL A 381 -21.31 -18.20 -5.37
N ALA A 382 -20.29 -17.36 -5.34
CA ALA A 382 -20.38 -15.95 -4.96
C ALA A 382 -19.57 -15.05 -5.92
N GLY A 383 -19.52 -15.43 -7.20
CA GLY A 383 -18.70 -14.73 -8.17
C GLY A 383 -19.22 -13.33 -8.50
N PRO A 384 -18.33 -12.48 -8.99
CA PRO A 384 -18.58 -11.04 -9.13
C PRO A 384 -19.21 -10.67 -10.47
N SER A 385 -19.50 -11.59 -11.41
CA SER A 385 -20.00 -11.26 -12.75
C SER A 385 -21.49 -10.90 -12.81
N GLY A 386 -22.22 -11.11 -11.70
CA GLY A 386 -23.66 -10.82 -11.65
C GLY A 386 -24.56 -11.92 -12.25
N ASP A 387 -23.98 -12.93 -12.88
CA ASP A 387 -24.70 -14.08 -13.44
C ASP A 387 -23.89 -15.38 -13.28
N ASP A 388 -24.59 -16.51 -13.20
CA ASP A 388 -23.99 -17.83 -12.93
C ASP A 388 -23.11 -18.32 -14.09
N VAL A 389 -23.47 -18.02 -15.33
CA VAL A 389 -22.70 -18.43 -16.52
C VAL A 389 -21.39 -17.67 -16.59
N GLY A 390 -21.41 -16.36 -16.38
CA GLY A 390 -20.22 -15.53 -16.32
C GLY A 390 -19.28 -15.94 -15.19
N ASN A 391 -19.81 -16.24 -14.00
CA ASN A 391 -19.04 -16.76 -12.88
C ASN A 391 -18.36 -18.08 -13.21
N LEU A 392 -19.09 -19.01 -13.82
CA LEU A 392 -18.57 -20.32 -14.21
C LEU A 392 -17.48 -20.19 -15.29
N LEU A 393 -17.69 -19.34 -16.31
CA LEU A 393 -16.70 -19.10 -17.36
C LEU A 393 -15.42 -18.46 -16.80
N PHE A 394 -15.56 -17.49 -15.89
CA PHE A 394 -14.43 -16.87 -15.25
C PHE A 394 -13.65 -17.86 -14.38
N ALA A 395 -14.35 -18.66 -13.56
CA ALA A 395 -13.76 -19.70 -12.72
C ALA A 395 -13.04 -20.77 -13.54
N THR A 396 -13.68 -21.30 -14.59
CA THR A 396 -13.09 -22.34 -15.44
C THR A 396 -11.87 -21.85 -16.20
N SER A 397 -11.92 -20.65 -16.76
CA SER A 397 -10.78 -20.03 -17.46
C SER A 397 -9.61 -19.81 -16.51
N TYR A 398 -9.86 -19.25 -15.33
CA TYR A 398 -8.85 -19.07 -14.29
C TYR A 398 -8.26 -20.42 -13.84
N GLY A 399 -9.11 -21.42 -13.60
CA GLY A 399 -8.71 -22.77 -13.23
C GLY A 399 -7.81 -23.42 -14.27
N ALA A 400 -8.20 -23.39 -15.55
CA ALA A 400 -7.42 -23.96 -16.66
C ALA A 400 -6.03 -23.34 -16.77
N VAL A 401 -5.92 -22.02 -16.68
CA VAL A 401 -4.63 -21.31 -16.75
C VAL A 401 -3.75 -21.70 -15.55
N ASN A 402 -4.30 -21.67 -14.33
CA ASN A 402 -3.54 -22.06 -13.13
C ASN A 402 -3.04 -23.51 -13.19
N LEU A 403 -3.90 -24.46 -13.57
CA LEU A 403 -3.52 -25.86 -13.69
C LEU A 403 -2.43 -26.06 -14.76
N SER A 404 -2.48 -25.33 -15.87
CA SER A 404 -1.43 -25.34 -16.88
C SER A 404 -0.09 -24.87 -16.31
N PHE A 405 -0.05 -23.74 -15.62
CA PHE A 405 1.16 -23.27 -14.95
C PHE A 405 1.70 -24.27 -13.93
N LEU A 406 0.85 -24.80 -13.06
CA LEU A 406 1.24 -25.77 -12.04
C LEU A 406 1.82 -27.04 -12.66
N TRP A 407 1.24 -27.50 -13.77
CA TRP A 407 1.76 -28.64 -14.51
C TRP A 407 3.15 -28.37 -15.08
N PHE A 408 3.40 -27.21 -15.69
CA PHE A 408 4.72 -26.85 -16.18
C PHE A 408 5.74 -26.65 -15.04
N LEU A 409 5.35 -26.00 -13.94
CA LEU A 409 6.20 -25.78 -12.79
C LEU A 409 6.58 -27.08 -12.07
N SER A 410 5.66 -28.09 -12.03
CA SER A 410 5.92 -29.39 -11.44
C SER A 410 6.88 -30.27 -12.28
N ARG A 411 6.84 -30.17 -13.62
CA ARG A 411 7.70 -30.95 -14.52
C ARG A 411 9.16 -30.56 -14.52
N LYS A 412 9.49 -29.28 -14.29
CA LYS A 412 10.89 -28.83 -14.23
C LYS A 412 11.71 -29.48 -13.10
N LYS A 413 11.07 -30.15 -12.16
CA LYS A 413 11.70 -30.89 -11.06
C LYS A 413 12.52 -32.11 -11.51
N HIS A 414 12.11 -32.76 -12.60
CA HIS A 414 12.81 -33.95 -13.10
C HIS A 414 14.06 -33.64 -13.93
N ALA A 415 14.26 -32.39 -14.36
CA ALA A 415 15.38 -31.98 -15.20
C ALA A 415 16.61 -31.46 -14.41
N THR A 416 16.46 -31.11 -13.12
CA THR A 416 17.54 -30.58 -12.27
C THR A 416 18.07 -31.60 -11.23
N GLY A 417 17.63 -32.82 -11.29
CA GLY A 417 17.93 -33.90 -10.34
C GLY A 417 19.20 -34.68 -10.65
N SER A 418 20.33 -34.06 -11.08
CA SER A 418 21.62 -34.70 -11.13
C SER A 418 22.77 -33.67 -11.16
N VAL A 419 23.02 -33.02 -10.02
CA VAL A 419 24.35 -32.49 -9.74
C VAL A 419 24.94 -33.42 -8.70
N PRO A 420 26.01 -34.19 -9.00
CA PRO A 420 26.70 -34.99 -8.00
C PRO A 420 27.31 -34.03 -6.99
N ALA A 421 27.15 -34.36 -5.71
CA ALA A 421 27.94 -33.75 -4.65
C ALA A 421 29.45 -34.04 -4.94
N VAL A 422 30.24 -32.97 -5.05
CA VAL A 422 31.71 -33.01 -4.95
C VAL A 422 32.07 -32.32 -3.65
#